data_4a9a5923c7f0b4805e7d844f68f9d1c6
#
_entry.id   4a9a5923c7f0b4805e7d844f68f9d1c6
#
_cell.length_a   1.000
_cell.length_b   1.000
_cell.length_c   1.000
_cell.angle_alpha   90.00
_cell.angle_beta   90.00
_cell.angle_gamma   90.00
#
_symmetry.space_group_name_H-M   'P 1'
#
loop_
_entity.id
_entity.type
_entity.pdbx_description
1 polymer ?
#
loop_
_entity_poly.entity_id
_entity_poly.type
_entity_poly.pdbx_seq_one_letter_code
_entity_poly.pdbx_strand_id
1 'polypeptide(L)'
;LRIAEQLDQLGVHFIEGGWPGANPKDDEFFQRAKSELQLKRSEFVAFGSTRRAKGKVDQDQTLANLIGADTTIVCIVGKCWDYHVTEALQTSLEEGIAMVSDSVEYLVNHGKRVFFDAEHFFDGYKNNPEFSLRVLEAASIAGAERLILCDTNGGSLPQDVSNAVASVAGHLDTGI
;
A
#
# COMPACT_ATOMS: atom_id res chain seq x y z
N LEU A 1 8.47 -19.38 -4.65
CA LEU A 1 8.33 -20.11 -3.36
C LEU A 1 9.64 -20.18 -2.59
N ARG A 2 10.72 -20.76 -3.12
CA ARG A 2 12.01 -20.93 -2.39
C ARG A 2 12.59 -19.66 -1.80
N ILE A 3 12.45 -18.51 -2.50
CA ILE A 3 12.92 -17.21 -1.98
C ILE A 3 12.09 -16.82 -0.76
N ALA A 4 10.77 -16.99 -0.81
CA ALA A 4 9.89 -16.69 0.31
C ALA A 4 10.24 -17.55 1.55
N GLU A 5 10.51 -18.85 1.36
CA GLU A 5 10.97 -19.75 2.43
C GLU A 5 12.32 -19.33 3.03
N GLN A 6 13.25 -18.82 2.20
CA GLN A 6 14.53 -18.32 2.70
C GLN A 6 14.37 -17.00 3.47
N LEU A 7 13.47 -16.11 3.04
CA LEU A 7 13.14 -14.88 3.76
C LEU A 7 12.47 -15.20 5.10
N ASP A 8 11.59 -16.18 5.14
CA ASP A 8 10.98 -16.67 6.39
C ASP A 8 12.05 -17.21 7.38
N GLN A 9 13.02 -17.98 6.87
CA GLN A 9 14.13 -18.48 7.68
C GLN A 9 15.01 -17.33 8.20
N LEU A 10 15.22 -16.28 7.40
CA LEU A 10 15.94 -15.07 7.79
C LEU A 10 15.20 -14.29 8.89
N GLY A 11 13.88 -14.47 9.01
CA GLY A 11 13.06 -13.82 10.04
C GLY A 11 12.47 -12.50 9.62
N VAL A 12 12.28 -12.26 8.32
CA VAL A 12 11.50 -11.12 7.81
C VAL A 12 10.04 -11.27 8.27
N HIS A 13 9.40 -10.19 8.70
CA HIS A 13 8.03 -10.27 9.21
C HIS A 13 6.98 -10.38 8.10
N PHE A 14 7.17 -9.63 7.01
CA PHE A 14 6.22 -9.56 5.90
C PHE A 14 6.94 -9.83 4.59
N ILE A 15 6.33 -10.66 3.73
CA ILE A 15 6.88 -11.02 2.42
C ILE A 15 5.84 -10.69 1.36
N GLU A 16 6.10 -9.66 0.57
CA GLU A 16 5.29 -9.34 -0.59
C GLU A 16 5.56 -10.31 -1.73
N GLY A 17 4.51 -10.99 -2.18
CA GLY A 17 4.60 -12.04 -3.20
C GLY A 17 4.53 -11.54 -4.62
N GLY A 18 4.15 -10.29 -4.83
CA GLY A 18 3.93 -9.68 -6.12
C GLY A 18 2.52 -9.13 -6.30
N TRP A 19 2.14 -8.85 -7.53
CA TRP A 19 0.90 -8.20 -7.89
C TRP A 19 -0.06 -9.19 -8.57
N PRO A 20 -1.09 -9.71 -7.86
CA PRO A 20 -2.09 -10.61 -8.46
C PRO A 20 -2.79 -9.96 -9.65
N GLY A 21 -2.85 -10.66 -10.77
CA GLY A 21 -3.45 -10.16 -12.00
C GLY A 21 -2.54 -9.28 -12.87
N ALA A 22 -1.31 -9.00 -12.46
CA ALA A 22 -0.38 -8.20 -13.27
C ALA A 22 0.18 -8.99 -14.46
N ASN A 23 0.48 -10.26 -14.24
CA ASN A 23 1.02 -11.15 -15.26
C ASN A 23 0.83 -12.64 -14.87
N PRO A 24 0.94 -13.58 -15.82
CA PRO A 24 0.72 -15.01 -15.56
C PRO A 24 1.66 -15.64 -14.51
N LYS A 25 2.87 -15.10 -14.32
CA LYS A 25 3.82 -15.62 -13.31
C LYS A 25 3.36 -15.26 -11.89
N ASP A 26 2.88 -14.05 -11.70
CA ASP A 26 2.34 -13.62 -10.42
C ASP A 26 1.09 -14.43 -10.09
N ASP A 27 0.20 -14.62 -11.06
CA ASP A 27 -1.00 -15.43 -10.88
C ASP A 27 -0.66 -16.88 -10.51
N GLU A 28 0.28 -17.52 -11.24
CA GLU A 28 0.77 -18.87 -10.92
C GLU A 28 1.39 -18.90 -9.50
N PHE A 29 2.17 -17.88 -9.14
CA PHE A 29 2.79 -17.80 -7.83
C PHE A 29 1.74 -17.79 -6.71
N PHE A 30 0.72 -16.92 -6.80
CA PHE A 30 -0.34 -16.86 -5.81
C PHE A 30 -1.16 -18.16 -5.75
N GLN A 31 -1.46 -18.78 -6.88
CA GLN A 31 -2.16 -20.06 -6.91
C GLN A 31 -1.36 -21.16 -6.20
N ARG A 32 -0.06 -21.26 -6.47
CA ARG A 32 0.81 -22.24 -5.85
C ARG A 32 1.07 -21.95 -4.36
N ALA A 33 1.16 -20.67 -3.98
CA ALA A 33 1.39 -20.28 -2.60
C ALA A 33 0.31 -20.80 -1.66
N LYS A 34 -0.94 -20.88 -2.12
CA LYS A 34 -2.09 -21.38 -1.31
C LYS A 34 -1.87 -22.79 -0.76
N SER A 35 -1.18 -23.66 -1.48
CA SER A 35 -1.00 -25.07 -1.10
C SER A 35 0.44 -25.47 -0.83
N GLU A 36 1.40 -24.76 -1.43
CA GLU A 36 2.82 -25.15 -1.38
C GLU A 36 3.65 -24.28 -0.42
N LEU A 37 3.25 -23.02 -0.17
CA LEU A 37 4.02 -22.10 0.68
C LEU A 37 3.71 -22.33 2.15
N GLN A 38 4.74 -22.68 2.94
CA GLN A 38 4.63 -22.85 4.37
C GLN A 38 5.61 -21.92 5.08
N LEU A 39 5.07 -20.80 5.56
CA LEU A 39 5.82 -19.83 6.35
C LEU A 39 5.60 -20.10 7.85
N LYS A 40 6.66 -19.94 8.66
CA LYS A 40 6.63 -20.19 10.11
C LYS A 40 6.73 -18.90 10.93
N ARG A 41 7.26 -17.84 10.35
CA ARG A 41 7.58 -16.57 11.02
C ARG A 41 7.02 -15.38 10.28
N SER A 42 7.01 -15.44 8.94
CA SER A 42 6.58 -14.36 8.07
C SER A 42 5.11 -14.47 7.72
N GLU A 43 4.47 -13.33 7.52
CA GLU A 43 3.14 -13.24 6.93
C GLU A 43 3.27 -12.92 5.43
N PHE A 44 2.43 -13.58 4.63
CA PHE A 44 2.44 -13.42 3.18
C PHE A 44 1.49 -12.31 2.76
N VAL A 45 1.96 -11.39 1.91
CA VAL A 45 1.27 -10.16 1.52
C VAL A 45 1.08 -10.14 0.00
N ALA A 46 -0.12 -9.78 -0.47
CA ALA A 46 -0.36 -9.44 -1.85
C ALA A 46 -0.24 -7.92 -2.05
N PHE A 47 0.46 -7.50 -3.11
CA PHE A 47 0.66 -6.10 -3.43
C PHE A 47 -0.24 -5.65 -4.58
N GLY A 48 -0.70 -4.41 -4.56
CA GLY A 48 -1.48 -3.80 -5.63
C GLY A 48 -1.57 -2.29 -5.49
N SER A 49 -2.56 -1.69 -6.12
CA SER A 49 -2.80 -0.25 -6.04
C SER A 49 -4.23 0.08 -5.59
N THR A 50 -4.46 1.34 -5.26
CA THR A 50 -5.81 1.90 -5.13
C THR A 50 -6.63 1.70 -6.40
N ARG A 51 -7.96 1.83 -6.31
CA ARG A 51 -8.85 1.87 -7.46
C ARG A 51 -8.43 2.91 -8.48
N ARG A 52 -8.88 2.78 -9.71
CA ARG A 52 -8.67 3.79 -10.75
C ARG A 52 -9.48 5.06 -10.45
N ALA A 53 -8.93 6.21 -10.90
CA ALA A 53 -9.63 7.48 -10.81
C ALA A 53 -11.03 7.39 -11.45
N LYS A 54 -12.03 7.95 -10.77
CA LYS A 54 -13.46 7.94 -11.17
C LYS A 54 -14.07 6.53 -11.29
N GLY A 55 -13.33 5.48 -10.95
CA GLY A 55 -13.82 4.10 -10.91
C GLY A 55 -14.58 3.80 -9.61
N LYS A 56 -15.32 2.68 -9.60
CA LYS A 56 -15.97 2.16 -8.40
C LYS A 56 -15.18 0.98 -7.86
N VAL A 57 -15.07 0.88 -6.54
CA VAL A 57 -14.29 -0.19 -5.87
C VAL A 57 -14.80 -1.59 -6.18
N ASP A 58 -16.12 -1.76 -6.28
CA ASP A 58 -16.78 -3.02 -6.60
C ASP A 58 -16.60 -3.47 -8.05
N GLN A 59 -16.09 -2.61 -8.92
CA GLN A 59 -15.82 -2.86 -10.33
C GLN A 59 -14.32 -2.79 -10.67
N ASP A 60 -13.48 -2.53 -9.67
CA ASP A 60 -12.03 -2.41 -9.88
C ASP A 60 -11.38 -3.80 -9.85
N GLN A 61 -10.73 -4.15 -10.97
CA GLN A 61 -10.12 -5.46 -11.14
C GLN A 61 -8.90 -5.67 -10.22
N THR A 62 -8.17 -4.61 -9.91
CA THR A 62 -7.00 -4.70 -9.00
C THR A 62 -7.46 -5.08 -7.60
N LEU A 63 -8.51 -4.40 -7.09
CA LEU A 63 -9.06 -4.72 -5.78
C LEU A 63 -9.68 -6.12 -5.75
N ALA A 64 -10.38 -6.53 -6.81
CA ALA A 64 -10.91 -7.88 -6.94
C ALA A 64 -9.80 -8.95 -6.93
N ASN A 65 -8.70 -8.70 -7.62
CA ASN A 65 -7.55 -9.61 -7.64
C ASN A 65 -6.87 -9.71 -6.27
N LEU A 66 -6.75 -8.60 -5.53
CA LEU A 66 -6.21 -8.59 -4.17
C LEU A 66 -7.08 -9.42 -3.21
N ILE A 67 -8.40 -9.31 -3.31
CA ILE A 67 -9.32 -10.14 -2.52
C ILE A 67 -9.14 -11.61 -2.87
N GLY A 68 -9.04 -11.93 -4.18
CA GLY A 68 -8.90 -13.29 -4.72
C GLY A 68 -7.53 -13.95 -4.48
N ALA A 69 -6.51 -13.17 -4.11
CA ALA A 69 -5.16 -13.69 -3.84
C ALA A 69 -5.08 -14.60 -2.62
N ASP A 70 -6.11 -14.57 -1.75
CA ASP A 70 -6.23 -15.43 -0.56
C ASP A 70 -5.13 -15.20 0.49
N THR A 71 -4.61 -13.97 0.53
CA THR A 71 -3.73 -13.50 1.61
C THR A 71 -4.55 -12.81 2.69
N THR A 72 -4.11 -12.91 3.94
CA THR A 72 -4.72 -12.15 5.06
C THR A 72 -4.40 -10.67 4.96
N ILE A 73 -3.16 -10.36 4.52
CA ILE A 73 -2.66 -9.00 4.39
C ILE A 73 -2.59 -8.63 2.92
N VAL A 74 -2.98 -7.40 2.63
CA VAL A 74 -2.76 -6.74 1.33
C VAL A 74 -2.04 -5.42 1.55
N CYS A 75 -1.09 -5.11 0.69
CA CYS A 75 -0.43 -3.82 0.65
C CYS A 75 -0.86 -3.10 -0.62
N ILE A 76 -1.37 -1.89 -0.50
CA ILE A 76 -1.79 -1.09 -1.66
C ILE A 76 -1.01 0.22 -1.73
N VAL A 77 -0.49 0.50 -2.93
CA VAL A 77 0.16 1.78 -3.22
C VAL A 77 -0.85 2.84 -3.63
N GLY A 78 -0.69 4.04 -3.08
CA GLY A 78 -1.44 5.24 -3.49
C GLY A 78 -0.54 6.45 -3.64
N LYS A 79 -0.96 7.41 -4.48
CA LYS A 79 -0.18 8.63 -4.72
C LYS A 79 -0.29 9.58 -3.54
N CYS A 80 0.85 9.92 -2.94
CA CYS A 80 0.96 10.83 -1.82
C CYS A 80 1.67 12.15 -2.18
N TRP A 81 1.96 12.37 -3.45
CA TRP A 81 2.49 13.58 -4.02
C TRP A 81 1.46 14.22 -4.97
N ASP A 82 1.04 15.46 -4.68
CA ASP A 82 0.02 16.19 -5.44
C ASP A 82 0.35 16.30 -6.93
N TYR A 83 1.62 16.52 -7.26
CA TYR A 83 2.10 16.53 -8.65
C TYR A 83 1.78 15.22 -9.39
N HIS A 84 1.91 14.07 -8.74
CA HIS A 84 1.55 12.79 -9.37
C HIS A 84 0.04 12.61 -9.54
N VAL A 85 -0.77 13.18 -8.64
CA VAL A 85 -2.22 13.14 -8.77
C VAL A 85 -2.70 13.99 -9.94
N THR A 86 -2.15 15.21 -10.06
CA THR A 86 -2.57 16.13 -11.12
C THR A 86 -2.00 15.78 -12.48
N GLU A 87 -0.71 15.44 -12.56
CA GLU A 87 -0.01 15.26 -13.83
C GLU A 87 -0.03 13.81 -14.32
N ALA A 88 0.15 12.83 -13.43
CA ALA A 88 0.19 11.43 -13.85
C ALA A 88 -1.21 10.79 -13.87
N LEU A 89 -2.02 11.00 -12.82
CA LEU A 89 -3.38 10.48 -12.77
C LEU A 89 -4.40 11.37 -13.47
N GLN A 90 -4.05 12.64 -13.75
CA GLN A 90 -4.89 13.65 -14.39
C GLN A 90 -6.26 13.79 -13.71
N THR A 91 -6.24 13.87 -12.37
CA THR A 91 -7.46 14.02 -11.57
C THR A 91 -7.29 15.07 -10.47
N SER A 92 -8.37 15.35 -9.72
CA SER A 92 -8.31 16.29 -8.59
C SER A 92 -7.66 15.67 -7.35
N LEU A 93 -7.15 16.51 -6.45
CA LEU A 93 -6.57 16.07 -5.19
C LEU A 93 -7.60 15.37 -4.31
N GLU A 94 -8.85 15.85 -4.32
CA GLU A 94 -9.97 15.23 -3.61
C GLU A 94 -10.25 13.82 -4.12
N GLU A 95 -10.23 13.62 -5.44
CA GLU A 95 -10.37 12.28 -6.01
C GLU A 95 -9.16 11.39 -5.65
N GLY A 96 -7.95 11.94 -5.63
CA GLY A 96 -6.76 11.21 -5.17
C GLY A 96 -6.92 10.69 -3.73
N ILE A 97 -7.44 11.52 -2.83
CA ILE A 97 -7.75 11.13 -1.45
C ILE A 97 -8.88 10.09 -1.41
N ALA A 98 -9.95 10.29 -2.18
CA ALA A 98 -11.07 9.36 -2.24
C ALA A 98 -10.65 7.98 -2.78
N MET A 99 -9.74 7.92 -3.77
CA MET A 99 -9.18 6.65 -4.25
C MET A 99 -8.53 5.85 -3.12
N VAL A 100 -7.81 6.50 -2.23
CA VAL A 100 -7.16 5.86 -1.08
C VAL A 100 -8.20 5.39 -0.07
N SER A 101 -9.04 6.31 0.40
CA SER A 101 -10.08 6.01 1.40
C SER A 101 -10.99 4.87 0.97
N ASP A 102 -11.58 4.97 -0.24
CA ASP A 102 -12.50 3.98 -0.77
C ASP A 102 -11.86 2.60 -0.90
N SER A 103 -10.60 2.55 -1.36
CA SER A 103 -9.89 1.29 -1.57
C SER A 103 -9.51 0.60 -0.26
N VAL A 104 -9.02 1.35 0.71
CA VAL A 104 -8.68 0.82 2.05
C VAL A 104 -9.96 0.30 2.71
N GLU A 105 -11.02 1.13 2.78
CA GLU A 105 -12.28 0.74 3.40
C GLU A 105 -12.89 -0.51 2.73
N TYR A 106 -12.86 -0.57 1.39
CA TYR A 106 -13.36 -1.72 0.65
C TYR A 106 -12.63 -3.02 1.00
N LEU A 107 -11.30 -2.99 1.05
CA LEU A 107 -10.48 -4.16 1.39
C LEU A 107 -10.66 -4.57 2.86
N VAL A 108 -10.73 -3.61 3.78
CA VAL A 108 -11.02 -3.86 5.21
C VAL A 108 -12.39 -4.53 5.38
N ASN A 109 -13.41 -4.03 4.68
CA ASN A 109 -14.76 -4.60 4.71
C ASN A 109 -14.82 -6.03 4.10
N HIS A 110 -13.82 -6.41 3.30
CA HIS A 110 -13.63 -7.79 2.82
C HIS A 110 -12.72 -8.64 3.71
N GLY A 111 -12.47 -8.18 4.95
CA GLY A 111 -11.72 -8.93 5.96
C GLY A 111 -10.20 -8.92 5.77
N LYS A 112 -9.66 -8.01 4.96
CA LYS A 112 -8.21 -7.86 4.78
C LYS A 112 -7.62 -6.94 5.84
N ARG A 113 -6.42 -7.27 6.31
CA ARG A 113 -5.53 -6.33 6.97
C ARG A 113 -4.85 -5.51 5.88
N VAL A 114 -4.98 -4.19 5.91
CA VAL A 114 -4.50 -3.33 4.82
C VAL A 114 -3.28 -2.54 5.27
N PHE A 115 -2.20 -2.64 4.51
CA PHE A 115 -1.05 -1.76 4.57
C PHE A 115 -1.14 -0.76 3.42
N PHE A 116 -0.82 0.48 3.69
CA PHE A 116 -0.87 1.54 2.70
C PHE A 116 0.52 2.11 2.45
N ASP A 117 1.03 1.91 1.23
CA ASP A 117 2.26 2.51 0.74
C ASP A 117 1.99 3.92 0.21
N ALA A 118 2.44 4.92 0.96
CA ALA A 118 2.40 6.32 0.56
C ALA A 118 3.53 6.60 -0.44
N GLU A 119 3.26 6.38 -1.74
CA GLU A 119 4.27 6.47 -2.78
C GLU A 119 4.77 7.89 -2.96
N HIS A 120 6.10 8.06 -3.07
CA HIS A 120 6.78 9.36 -3.12
C HIS A 120 6.42 10.29 -1.95
N PHE A 121 6.22 9.71 -0.76
CA PHE A 121 5.81 10.48 0.41
C PHE A 121 6.76 11.63 0.71
N PHE A 122 8.06 11.38 0.75
CA PHE A 122 9.02 12.42 1.12
C PHE A 122 9.12 13.54 0.10
N ASP A 123 8.97 13.24 -1.19
CA ASP A 123 8.86 14.26 -2.24
C ASP A 123 7.58 15.08 -2.07
N GLY A 124 6.45 14.42 -1.90
CA GLY A 124 5.15 15.04 -1.71
C GLY A 124 5.10 15.89 -0.44
N TYR A 125 5.55 15.35 0.68
CA TYR A 125 5.56 16.02 1.97
C TYR A 125 6.44 17.28 1.97
N LYS A 126 7.58 17.24 1.29
CA LYS A 126 8.45 18.40 1.14
C LYS A 126 7.81 19.53 0.34
N ASN A 127 7.01 19.18 -0.68
CA ASN A 127 6.40 20.17 -1.57
C ASN A 127 5.01 20.63 -1.09
N ASN A 128 4.18 19.72 -0.59
CA ASN A 128 2.83 19.97 -0.11
C ASN A 128 2.51 19.07 1.08
N PRO A 129 3.01 19.41 2.29
CA PRO A 129 2.81 18.60 3.49
C PRO A 129 1.33 18.41 3.84
N GLU A 130 0.49 19.43 3.60
CA GLU A 130 -0.94 19.35 3.90
C GLU A 130 -1.61 18.23 3.10
N PHE A 131 -1.37 18.17 1.79
CA PHE A 131 -1.94 17.11 0.95
C PHE A 131 -1.45 15.72 1.37
N SER A 132 -0.12 15.57 1.56
CA SER A 132 0.45 14.28 1.95
C SER A 132 -0.10 13.77 3.29
N LEU A 133 -0.29 14.66 4.28
CA LEU A 133 -0.91 14.30 5.56
C LEU A 133 -2.38 13.92 5.40
N ARG A 134 -3.16 14.64 4.61
CA ARG A 134 -4.57 14.32 4.34
C ARG A 134 -4.73 12.94 3.68
N VAL A 135 -3.80 12.54 2.83
CA VAL A 135 -3.78 11.19 2.23
C VAL A 135 -3.55 10.13 3.29
N LEU A 136 -2.58 10.33 4.19
CA LEU A 136 -2.32 9.40 5.31
C LEU A 136 -3.50 9.33 6.28
N GLU A 137 -4.10 10.46 6.63
CA GLU A 137 -5.30 10.52 7.47
C GLU A 137 -6.45 9.72 6.84
N ALA A 138 -6.68 9.90 5.54
CA ALA A 138 -7.73 9.18 4.82
C ALA A 138 -7.51 7.65 4.86
N ALA A 139 -6.27 7.20 4.67
CA ALA A 139 -5.93 5.78 4.78
C ALA A 139 -6.13 5.27 6.22
N SER A 140 -5.70 6.04 7.23
CA SER A 140 -5.85 5.70 8.65
C SER A 140 -7.32 5.59 9.05
N ILE A 141 -8.13 6.60 8.74
CA ILE A 141 -9.57 6.62 9.06
C ILE A 141 -10.31 5.49 8.36
N ALA A 142 -9.93 5.14 7.14
CA ALA A 142 -10.49 4.02 6.38
C ALA A 142 -10.09 2.63 6.94
N GLY A 143 -9.16 2.58 7.90
CA GLY A 143 -8.80 1.36 8.62
C GLY A 143 -7.50 0.70 8.16
N ALA A 144 -6.59 1.43 7.52
CA ALA A 144 -5.25 0.91 7.26
C ALA A 144 -4.55 0.57 8.59
N GLU A 145 -4.00 -0.65 8.66
CA GLU A 145 -3.29 -1.10 9.87
C GLU A 145 -1.88 -0.48 9.96
N ARG A 146 -1.26 -0.24 8.80
CA ARG A 146 0.06 0.39 8.70
C ARG A 146 0.08 1.41 7.58
N LEU A 147 0.81 2.50 7.83
CA LEU A 147 1.14 3.52 6.85
C LEU A 147 2.65 3.44 6.57
N ILE A 148 3.03 3.19 5.35
CA ILE A 148 4.42 3.00 4.93
C ILE A 148 4.86 4.23 4.14
N LEU A 149 5.78 5.00 4.70
CA LEU A 149 6.29 6.21 4.07
C LEU A 149 7.42 5.86 3.11
N CYS A 150 7.16 5.94 1.80
CA CYS A 150 8.10 5.51 0.78
C CYS A 150 9.01 6.66 0.32
N ASP A 151 10.32 6.50 0.49
CA ASP A 151 11.32 7.33 -0.20
C ASP A 151 11.60 6.73 -1.60
N THR A 152 10.60 6.82 -2.46
CA THR A 152 10.56 6.12 -3.76
C THR A 152 11.72 6.55 -4.68
N ASN A 153 12.13 7.81 -4.63
CA ASN A 153 13.31 8.30 -5.36
C ASN A 153 14.64 7.98 -4.67
N GLY A 154 14.62 7.63 -3.36
CA GLY A 154 15.83 7.43 -2.59
C GLY A 154 16.67 8.72 -2.43
N GLY A 155 16.01 9.88 -2.44
CA GLY A 155 16.64 11.19 -2.44
C GLY A 155 16.63 11.91 -1.09
N SER A 156 16.03 11.32 -0.06
CA SER A 156 15.91 11.96 1.26
C SER A 156 17.17 11.71 2.10
N LEU A 157 17.62 12.75 2.78
CA LEU A 157 18.68 12.59 3.77
C LEU A 157 18.11 11.95 5.07
N PRO A 158 18.94 11.20 5.83
CA PRO A 158 18.47 10.55 7.07
C PRO A 158 17.78 11.50 8.05
N GLN A 159 18.24 12.76 8.14
CA GLN A 159 17.62 13.77 8.99
C GLN A 159 16.24 14.20 8.49
N ASP A 160 16.07 14.32 7.17
CA ASP A 160 14.77 14.67 6.56
C ASP A 160 13.76 13.55 6.80
N VAL A 161 14.18 12.29 6.64
CA VAL A 161 13.36 11.11 6.96
C VAL A 161 12.95 11.13 8.44
N SER A 162 13.92 11.32 9.35
CA SER A 162 13.64 11.34 10.79
C SER A 162 12.66 12.44 11.17
N ASN A 163 12.83 13.66 10.62
CA ASN A 163 11.96 14.79 10.90
C ASN A 163 10.53 14.57 10.36
N ALA A 164 10.41 14.06 9.14
CA ALA A 164 9.11 13.78 8.53
C ALA A 164 8.37 12.69 9.30
N VAL A 165 9.04 11.56 9.63
CA VAL A 165 8.45 10.48 10.44
C VAL A 165 7.99 10.98 11.80
N ALA A 166 8.81 11.78 12.50
CA ALA A 166 8.42 12.34 13.79
C ALA A 166 7.20 13.28 13.70
N SER A 167 7.13 14.08 12.63
CA SER A 167 5.98 14.95 12.38
C SER A 167 4.69 14.15 12.11
N VAL A 168 4.78 13.12 11.25
CA VAL A 168 3.63 12.25 10.93
C VAL A 168 3.17 11.49 12.18
N ALA A 169 4.11 10.92 12.95
CA ALA A 169 3.80 10.21 14.19
C ALA A 169 3.12 11.09 15.26
N GLY A 170 3.45 12.39 15.28
CA GLY A 170 2.79 13.37 16.15
C GLY A 170 1.40 13.82 15.66
N HIS A 171 1.06 13.51 14.40
CA HIS A 171 -0.18 13.95 13.76
C HIS A 171 -1.22 12.83 13.69
N LEU A 172 -0.78 11.57 13.62
CA LEU A 172 -1.64 10.39 13.44
C LEU A 172 -1.56 9.45 14.64
N ASP A 173 -2.71 8.94 15.07
CA ASP A 173 -2.82 7.92 16.12
C ASP A 173 -2.57 6.48 15.63
N THR A 174 -2.31 6.31 14.34
CA THR A 174 -2.11 5.00 13.69
C THR A 174 -0.62 4.64 13.65
N GLY A 175 -0.30 3.34 13.74
CA GLY A 175 1.08 2.83 13.60
C GLY A 175 1.69 3.16 12.22
N ILE A 176 2.90 3.71 12.23
CA ILE A 176 3.72 4.03 11.07
C ILE A 176 4.78 2.97 10.94
#